data_92884a3d3c2927f97437d98c55076d0d
#
_entry.id   92884a3d3c2927f97437d98c55076d0d
#
_cell.length_a   1.000
_cell.length_b   1.000
_cell.length_c   1.000
_cell.angle_alpha   90.00
_cell.angle_beta   90.00
_cell.angle_gamma   90.00
#
_symmetry.space_group_name_H-M   'P 1'
#
loop_
_entity.id
_entity.type
_entity.pdbx_description
1 polymer ?
#
loop_
_entity_poly.entity_id
_entity_poly.type
_entity_poly.pdbx_seq_one_letter_code
_entity_poly.pdbx_strand_id
1 'polypeptide(L)'
;MPPPPLNHTQEYIALVDVNSFYVSAERVFDPSLHDRPAVVLSNNDGCVVARSPEAKALGIPMGYPWFKLESTANQHGLVAKSSNYELYGDMSSRVMGILSRFSAWIEVYSIDEAFLGLRGTLDELHAVGQQIKADVLKLTGLPVCVGIAKTTGIAEYS
;
A
#
# COMPACT_ATOMS: atom_id res chain seq x y z
N MET A 1 26.30 36.49 11.67
CA MET A 1 25.61 35.22 11.71
C MET A 1 25.80 34.49 10.39
N PRO A 2 26.41 33.33 10.45
CA PRO A 2 26.62 32.63 9.20
C PRO A 2 25.27 32.22 8.58
N PRO A 3 25.19 32.15 7.26
CA PRO A 3 23.99 31.65 6.62
C PRO A 3 23.75 30.19 6.99
N PRO A 4 22.53 29.72 6.97
CA PRO A 4 22.25 28.31 7.21
C PRO A 4 22.98 27.46 6.18
N PRO A 5 23.32 26.22 6.49
CA PRO A 5 24.00 25.36 5.55
C PRO A 5 23.14 25.17 4.27
N LEU A 6 23.81 25.08 3.13
CA LEU A 6 23.14 24.98 1.84
C LEU A 6 22.27 23.74 1.69
N ASN A 7 22.59 22.69 2.41
CA ASN A 7 21.82 21.45 2.43
C ASN A 7 20.96 21.32 3.68
N HIS A 8 20.52 22.46 4.20
CA HIS A 8 19.70 22.43 5.41
C HIS A 8 18.40 21.69 5.18
N THR A 9 17.87 21.25 6.29
CA THR A 9 16.67 20.45 6.40
C THR A 9 15.47 21.14 5.75
N GLN A 10 14.79 20.44 4.89
CA GLN A 10 13.52 20.87 4.34
C GLN A 10 12.41 19.93 4.79
N GLU A 11 11.20 20.42 4.75
CA GLU A 11 10.03 19.61 5.06
C GLU A 11 9.51 18.95 3.80
N TYR A 12 9.18 17.68 3.93
CA TYR A 12 8.64 16.86 2.86
C TYR A 12 7.42 16.10 3.36
N ILE A 13 6.60 15.68 2.42
CA ILE A 13 5.53 14.73 2.71
C ILE A 13 5.86 13.43 2.00
N ALA A 14 5.76 12.34 2.73
CA ALA A 14 5.81 11.01 2.16
C ALA A 14 4.41 10.46 2.05
N LEU A 15 4.08 9.94 0.88
CA LEU A 15 2.87 9.13 0.70
C LEU A 15 3.27 7.68 0.73
N VAL A 16 2.72 6.93 1.67
CA VAL A 16 2.94 5.49 1.80
C VAL A 16 1.67 4.77 1.42
N ASP A 17 1.79 3.80 0.55
CA ASP A 17 0.67 3.12 -0.07
C ASP A 17 0.99 1.62 -0.12
N VAL A 18 0.08 0.79 0.37
CA VAL A 18 0.25 -0.67 0.34
C VAL A 18 -0.18 -1.19 -1.02
N ASN A 19 0.74 -1.89 -1.68
CA ASN A 19 0.52 -2.42 -3.03
C ASN A 19 -0.56 -3.51 -3.01
N SER A 20 -1.63 -3.35 -3.81
CA SER A 20 -2.70 -4.33 -3.93
C SER A 20 -3.17 -4.81 -2.56
N PHE A 21 -3.56 -3.90 -1.70
CA PHE A 21 -3.66 -4.12 -0.25
C PHE A 21 -4.45 -5.37 0.12
N TYR A 22 -5.67 -5.51 -0.38
CA TYR A 22 -6.51 -6.64 0.05
C TYR A 22 -5.90 -7.98 -0.35
N VAL A 23 -5.40 -8.09 -1.58
CA VAL A 23 -4.73 -9.31 -2.03
C VAL A 23 -3.45 -9.54 -1.25
N SER A 24 -2.67 -8.49 -1.01
CA SER A 24 -1.41 -8.60 -0.25
C SER A 24 -1.68 -9.07 1.17
N ALA A 25 -2.74 -8.57 1.81
CA ALA A 25 -3.14 -9.01 3.14
C ALA A 25 -3.52 -10.51 3.15
N GLU A 26 -4.28 -10.95 2.15
CA GLU A 26 -4.62 -12.37 2.02
C GLU A 26 -3.38 -13.23 1.81
N ARG A 27 -2.42 -12.75 1.00
CA ARG A 27 -1.17 -13.47 0.73
C ARG A 27 -0.29 -13.67 1.97
N VAL A 28 -0.37 -12.76 2.92
CA VAL A 28 0.39 -12.90 4.18
C VAL A 28 0.01 -14.18 4.91
N PHE A 29 -1.28 -14.52 4.91
CA PHE A 29 -1.81 -15.67 5.64
C PHE A 29 -2.05 -16.89 4.77
N ASP A 30 -1.97 -16.75 3.45
CA ASP A 30 -2.15 -17.86 2.53
C ASP A 30 -1.03 -17.83 1.47
N PRO A 31 0.11 -18.50 1.78
CA PRO A 31 1.23 -18.54 0.84
C PRO A 31 0.91 -19.15 -0.52
N SER A 32 -0.15 -19.97 -0.62
CA SER A 32 -0.54 -20.55 -1.91
C SER A 32 -0.99 -19.50 -2.93
N LEU A 33 -1.27 -18.28 -2.49
CA LEU A 33 -1.65 -17.18 -3.37
C LEU A 33 -0.45 -16.44 -3.97
N HIS A 34 0.77 -16.73 -3.52
CA HIS A 34 1.96 -16.10 -4.06
C HIS A 34 2.20 -16.56 -5.50
N ASP A 35 2.66 -15.62 -6.34
CA ASP A 35 3.04 -15.87 -7.74
C ASP A 35 1.91 -16.39 -8.62
N ARG A 36 0.66 -16.26 -8.19
CA ARG A 36 -0.48 -16.63 -9.03
C ARG A 36 -1.50 -15.48 -9.05
N PRO A 37 -2.29 -15.39 -10.12
CA PRO A 37 -3.31 -14.35 -10.17
C PRO A 37 -4.36 -14.56 -9.09
N ALA A 38 -4.71 -13.50 -8.38
CA ALA A 38 -5.68 -13.52 -7.31
C ALA A 38 -6.50 -12.25 -7.32
N VAL A 39 -7.77 -12.38 -6.97
CA VAL A 39 -8.68 -11.25 -6.81
C VAL A 39 -9.40 -11.38 -5.49
N VAL A 40 -9.84 -10.25 -4.94
CA VAL A 40 -10.75 -10.20 -3.80
C VAL A 40 -12.09 -9.69 -4.30
N LEU A 41 -13.15 -10.32 -3.86
CA LEU A 41 -14.51 -10.04 -4.31
C LEU A 41 -15.30 -9.33 -3.23
N SER A 42 -16.19 -8.44 -3.67
CA SER A 42 -17.18 -7.82 -2.78
C SER A 42 -18.08 -8.91 -2.20
N ASN A 43 -18.41 -8.80 -0.92
CA ASN A 43 -19.33 -9.74 -0.26
C ASN A 43 -20.78 -9.54 -0.69
N ASN A 44 -21.09 -8.41 -1.33
CA ASN A 44 -22.46 -8.09 -1.74
C ASN A 44 -22.81 -8.64 -3.11
N ASP A 45 -21.96 -8.41 -4.11
CA ASP A 45 -22.29 -8.70 -5.50
C ASP A 45 -21.29 -9.62 -6.20
N GLY A 46 -20.26 -10.07 -5.51
CA GLY A 46 -19.25 -10.96 -6.08
C GLY A 46 -18.41 -10.32 -7.19
N CYS A 47 -18.34 -9.00 -7.22
CA CYS A 47 -17.51 -8.29 -8.19
C CYS A 47 -16.11 -8.01 -7.63
N VAL A 48 -15.14 -7.88 -8.54
CA VAL A 48 -13.73 -7.68 -8.18
C VAL A 48 -13.53 -6.31 -7.53
N VAL A 49 -13.01 -6.30 -6.31
CA VAL A 49 -12.67 -5.07 -5.59
C VAL A 49 -11.16 -4.91 -5.39
N ALA A 50 -10.37 -5.96 -5.62
CA ALA A 50 -8.92 -5.90 -5.58
C ALA A 50 -8.32 -6.96 -6.50
N ARG A 51 -7.12 -6.67 -7.02
CA ARG A 51 -6.44 -7.54 -7.97
C ARG A 51 -4.96 -7.61 -7.64
N SER A 52 -4.39 -8.81 -7.74
CA SER A 52 -2.94 -8.97 -7.72
C SER A 52 -2.31 -8.38 -8.99
N PRO A 53 -0.99 -8.11 -8.99
CA PRO A 53 -0.32 -7.71 -10.22
C PRO A 53 -0.52 -8.72 -11.36
N GLU A 54 -0.51 -10.01 -11.04
CA GLU A 54 -0.72 -11.08 -12.02
C GLU A 54 -2.14 -11.02 -12.62
N ALA A 55 -3.14 -10.73 -11.78
CA ALA A 55 -4.52 -10.57 -12.25
C ALA A 55 -4.66 -9.32 -13.14
N LYS A 56 -3.98 -8.24 -12.79
CA LYS A 56 -3.95 -7.03 -13.63
C LYS A 56 -3.33 -7.33 -15.01
N ALA A 57 -2.28 -8.14 -15.03
CA ALA A 57 -1.62 -8.53 -16.27
C ALA A 57 -2.54 -9.37 -17.17
N LEU A 58 -3.50 -10.09 -16.61
CA LEU A 58 -4.51 -10.81 -17.37
C LEU A 58 -5.63 -9.91 -17.93
N GLY A 59 -5.59 -8.62 -17.59
CA GLY A 59 -6.58 -7.67 -18.08
C GLY A 59 -7.91 -7.70 -17.33
N ILE A 60 -7.94 -8.26 -16.13
CA ILE A 60 -9.19 -8.32 -15.34
C ILE A 60 -9.51 -6.92 -14.81
N PRO A 61 -10.67 -6.35 -15.16
CA PRO A 61 -11.02 -5.00 -14.71
C PRO A 61 -11.61 -5.01 -13.30
N MET A 62 -11.49 -3.87 -12.63
CA MET A 62 -12.19 -3.65 -11.36
C MET A 62 -13.70 -3.66 -11.59
N GLY A 63 -14.42 -4.20 -10.62
CA GLY A 63 -15.88 -4.28 -10.71
C GLY A 63 -16.40 -5.43 -11.57
N TYR A 64 -15.50 -6.21 -12.16
CA TYR A 64 -15.94 -7.31 -13.03
C TYR A 64 -16.54 -8.44 -12.20
N PRO A 65 -17.68 -9.03 -12.64
CA PRO A 65 -18.31 -10.10 -11.87
C PRO A 65 -17.53 -11.42 -11.98
N TRP A 66 -17.39 -12.10 -10.85
CA TRP A 66 -16.62 -13.35 -10.78
C TRP A 66 -17.18 -14.42 -11.70
N PHE A 67 -18.52 -14.52 -11.81
CA PHE A 67 -19.13 -15.59 -12.61
C PHE A 67 -18.69 -15.54 -14.09
N LYS A 68 -18.22 -14.38 -14.57
CA LYS A 68 -17.72 -14.24 -15.94
C LYS A 68 -16.23 -14.61 -16.06
N LEU A 69 -15.56 -14.90 -14.93
CA LEU A 69 -14.12 -15.19 -14.91
C LEU A 69 -13.83 -16.68 -14.75
N GLU A 70 -14.82 -17.55 -14.75
CA GLU A 70 -14.61 -18.97 -14.48
C GLU A 70 -13.69 -19.63 -15.50
N SER A 71 -13.82 -19.34 -16.78
CA SER A 71 -12.93 -19.90 -17.78
C SER A 71 -11.51 -19.37 -17.64
N THR A 72 -11.35 -18.08 -17.31
CA THR A 72 -10.05 -17.47 -17.03
C THR A 72 -9.42 -18.13 -15.80
N ALA A 73 -10.23 -18.37 -14.76
CA ALA A 73 -9.74 -19.02 -13.54
C ALA A 73 -9.21 -20.42 -13.83
N ASN A 74 -9.96 -21.21 -14.59
CA ASN A 74 -9.55 -22.56 -14.97
C ASN A 74 -8.28 -22.55 -15.83
N GLN A 75 -8.17 -21.58 -16.72
CA GLN A 75 -7.08 -21.51 -17.69
C GLN A 75 -5.78 -20.99 -17.07
N HIS A 76 -5.84 -20.03 -16.13
CA HIS A 76 -4.68 -19.33 -15.59
C HIS A 76 -4.43 -19.55 -14.10
N GLY A 77 -5.24 -20.36 -13.45
CA GLY A 77 -5.11 -20.57 -12.01
C GLY A 77 -5.50 -19.38 -11.17
N LEU A 78 -6.40 -18.54 -11.67
CA LEU A 78 -6.91 -17.38 -10.96
C LEU A 78 -7.72 -17.82 -9.74
N VAL A 79 -7.41 -17.24 -8.59
CA VAL A 79 -8.08 -17.54 -7.32
C VAL A 79 -8.85 -16.32 -6.85
N ALA A 80 -10.05 -16.55 -6.32
CA ALA A 80 -10.86 -15.50 -5.71
C ALA A 80 -10.96 -15.74 -4.21
N LYS A 81 -10.89 -14.63 -3.46
CA LYS A 81 -11.17 -14.60 -2.03
C LYS A 81 -12.32 -13.64 -1.77
N SER A 82 -13.19 -13.98 -0.84
CA SER A 82 -14.17 -13.04 -0.34
C SER A 82 -13.51 -11.98 0.52
N SER A 83 -14.10 -10.79 0.59
CA SER A 83 -13.56 -9.71 1.39
C SER A 83 -13.55 -10.06 2.88
N ASN A 84 -12.40 -9.93 3.51
CA ASN A 84 -12.22 -10.11 4.95
C ASN A 84 -11.87 -8.76 5.56
N TYR A 85 -12.89 -7.93 5.79
CA TYR A 85 -12.67 -6.57 6.26
C TYR A 85 -12.05 -6.50 7.66
N GLU A 86 -12.29 -7.49 8.50
CA GLU A 86 -11.67 -7.58 9.80
C GLU A 86 -10.15 -7.76 9.68
N LEU A 87 -9.73 -8.66 8.79
CA LEU A 87 -8.31 -8.85 8.50
C LEU A 87 -7.68 -7.57 7.94
N TYR A 88 -8.35 -6.93 6.97
CA TYR A 88 -7.81 -5.74 6.33
C TYR A 88 -7.70 -4.57 7.31
N GLY A 89 -8.69 -4.41 8.19
CA GLY A 89 -8.65 -3.39 9.24
C GLY A 89 -7.51 -3.63 10.22
N ASP A 90 -7.30 -4.87 10.64
CA ASP A 90 -6.19 -5.22 11.53
C ASP A 90 -4.83 -4.96 10.88
N MET A 91 -4.66 -5.38 9.64
CA MET A 91 -3.41 -5.18 8.91
C MET A 91 -3.14 -3.70 8.68
N SER A 92 -4.18 -2.93 8.35
CA SER A 92 -4.07 -1.47 8.21
C SER A 92 -3.57 -0.82 9.50
N SER A 93 -4.17 -1.18 10.62
CA SER A 93 -3.76 -0.66 11.94
C SER A 93 -2.30 -0.97 12.25
N ARG A 94 -1.83 -2.15 11.90
CA ARG A 94 -0.43 -2.53 12.10
C ARG A 94 0.50 -1.68 11.25
N VAL A 95 0.15 -1.46 9.99
CA VAL A 95 0.94 -0.60 9.10
C VAL A 95 1.00 0.81 9.65
N MET A 96 -0.15 1.39 10.02
CA MET A 96 -0.20 2.76 10.53
C MET A 96 0.58 2.91 11.84
N GLY A 97 0.55 1.89 12.70
CA GLY A 97 1.37 1.86 13.91
C GLY A 97 2.86 1.89 13.63
N ILE A 98 3.31 1.17 12.62
CA ILE A 98 4.72 1.19 12.19
C ILE A 98 5.08 2.57 11.63
N LEU A 99 4.24 3.12 10.75
CA LEU A 99 4.49 4.42 10.13
C LEU A 99 4.59 5.54 11.16
N SER A 100 3.82 5.45 12.25
CA SER A 100 3.84 6.47 13.30
C SER A 100 5.18 6.57 14.03
N ARG A 101 6.06 5.57 13.88
CA ARG A 101 7.42 5.60 14.44
C ARG A 101 8.36 6.49 13.65
N PHE A 102 8.01 6.80 12.40
CA PHE A 102 8.87 7.56 11.50
C PHE A 102 8.55 9.04 11.46
N SER A 103 7.41 9.46 12.00
CA SER A 103 6.98 10.85 11.93
C SER A 103 6.10 11.20 13.11
N ALA A 104 6.28 12.43 13.62
CA ALA A 104 5.38 13.00 14.62
C ALA A 104 4.03 13.39 14.02
N TRP A 105 3.97 13.55 12.70
CA TRP A 105 2.74 13.87 11.98
C TRP A 105 2.42 12.80 10.96
N ILE A 106 1.26 12.18 11.12
CA ILE A 106 0.75 11.17 10.20
C ILE A 106 -0.73 11.46 9.94
N GLU A 107 -1.13 11.43 8.69
CA GLU A 107 -2.53 11.51 8.31
C GLU A 107 -2.91 10.27 7.53
N VAL A 108 -3.83 9.51 8.09
CA VAL A 108 -4.35 8.31 7.43
C VAL A 108 -5.38 8.76 6.40
N TYR A 109 -5.05 8.55 5.13
CA TYR A 109 -5.91 8.96 4.03
C TYR A 109 -6.96 7.91 3.70
N SER A 110 -6.55 6.64 3.73
CA SER A 110 -7.45 5.51 3.50
C SER A 110 -6.90 4.28 4.22
N ILE A 111 -7.58 3.15 4.08
CA ILE A 111 -7.17 1.92 4.74
C ILE A 111 -5.76 1.47 4.34
N ASP A 112 -5.32 1.84 3.14
CA ASP A 112 -4.03 1.41 2.58
C ASP A 112 -3.08 2.56 2.27
N GLU A 113 -3.41 3.80 2.64
CA GLU A 113 -2.61 4.97 2.32
C GLU A 113 -2.50 5.92 3.50
N ALA A 114 -1.31 6.50 3.67
CA ALA A 114 -1.08 7.50 4.70
C ALA A 114 -0.03 8.52 4.23
N PHE A 115 -0.17 9.74 4.72
CA PHE A 115 0.81 10.79 4.55
C PHE A 115 1.63 10.95 5.83
N LEU A 116 2.93 11.17 5.67
CA LEU A 116 3.83 11.43 6.80
C LEU A 116 4.60 12.71 6.54
N GLY A 117 4.69 13.56 7.56
CA GLY A 117 5.59 14.71 7.51
C GLY A 117 7.01 14.25 7.83
N LEU A 118 7.95 14.52 6.93
CA LEU A 118 9.35 14.18 7.13
C LEU A 118 10.19 15.41 6.96
N ARG A 119 11.33 15.43 7.65
CA ARG A 119 12.26 16.54 7.62
C ARG A 119 13.67 16.01 7.46
N GLY A 120 14.42 16.59 6.53
CA GLY A 120 15.80 16.18 6.28
C GLY A 120 16.27 16.57 4.91
N THR A 121 17.43 16.07 4.54
CA THR A 121 17.95 16.18 3.19
C THR A 121 17.35 15.09 2.32
N LEU A 122 17.45 15.23 1.01
CA LEU A 122 16.94 14.20 0.08
C LEU A 122 17.56 12.83 0.34
N ASP A 123 18.87 12.79 0.61
CA ASP A 123 19.55 11.53 0.90
C ASP A 123 19.03 10.89 2.17
N GLU A 124 18.82 11.69 3.22
CA GLU A 124 18.24 11.20 4.47
C GLU A 124 16.83 10.67 4.27
N LEU A 125 16.03 11.37 3.48
CA LEU A 125 14.65 10.97 3.23
C LEU A 125 14.56 9.74 2.35
N HIS A 126 15.48 9.59 1.40
CA HIS A 126 15.56 8.36 0.61
C HIS A 126 15.85 7.17 1.51
N ALA A 127 16.79 7.33 2.45
CA ALA A 127 17.11 6.28 3.41
C ALA A 127 15.90 5.96 4.31
N VAL A 128 15.17 6.99 4.75
CA VAL A 128 13.94 6.80 5.56
C VAL A 128 12.90 6.04 4.75
N GLY A 129 12.70 6.39 3.49
CA GLY A 129 11.76 5.69 2.62
C GLY A 129 12.10 4.21 2.46
N GLN A 130 13.38 3.89 2.28
CA GLN A 130 13.84 2.50 2.20
C GLN A 130 13.62 1.78 3.53
N GLN A 131 13.85 2.45 4.65
CA GLN A 131 13.63 1.86 5.96
C GLN A 131 12.15 1.59 6.23
N ILE A 132 11.26 2.51 5.82
CA ILE A 132 9.82 2.30 5.91
C ILE A 132 9.42 1.04 5.15
N LYS A 133 9.86 0.90 3.91
CA LYS A 133 9.56 -0.28 3.09
C LYS A 133 10.05 -1.57 3.77
N ALA A 134 11.28 -1.54 4.27
CA ALA A 134 11.89 -2.71 4.92
C ALA A 134 11.15 -3.10 6.19
N ASP A 135 10.82 -2.12 7.04
CA ASP A 135 10.16 -2.38 8.33
C ASP A 135 8.73 -2.87 8.13
N VAL A 136 7.97 -2.25 7.24
CA VAL A 136 6.60 -2.70 6.97
C VAL A 136 6.61 -4.12 6.42
N LEU A 137 7.48 -4.40 5.46
CA LEU A 137 7.59 -5.74 4.90
C LEU A 137 7.99 -6.76 5.95
N LYS A 138 8.99 -6.44 6.77
CA LYS A 138 9.49 -7.35 7.81
C LYS A 138 8.44 -7.64 8.87
N LEU A 139 7.72 -6.61 9.32
CA LEU A 139 6.80 -6.73 10.46
C LEU A 139 5.39 -7.16 10.07
N THR A 140 4.98 -6.92 8.83
CA THR A 140 3.62 -7.26 8.39
C THR A 140 3.57 -8.20 7.20
N GLY A 141 4.64 -8.30 6.44
CA GLY A 141 4.65 -9.05 5.18
C GLY A 141 4.07 -8.27 4.00
N LEU A 142 3.69 -7.01 4.21
CA LEU A 142 3.05 -6.20 3.16
C LEU A 142 4.07 -5.37 2.39
N PRO A 143 4.03 -5.38 1.05
CA PRO A 143 4.84 -4.49 0.24
C PRO A 143 4.21 -3.11 0.16
N VAL A 144 5.00 -2.06 0.34
CA VAL A 144 4.53 -0.69 0.24
C VAL A 144 5.37 0.10 -0.76
N CYS A 145 4.77 1.12 -1.35
CA CYS A 145 5.45 2.15 -2.12
C CYS A 145 5.53 3.43 -1.29
N VAL A 146 6.65 4.13 -1.40
CA VAL A 146 6.86 5.40 -0.70
C VAL A 146 7.22 6.45 -1.73
N GLY A 147 6.37 7.47 -1.88
CA GLY A 147 6.66 8.63 -2.71
C GLY A 147 6.90 9.84 -1.82
N ILE A 148 7.89 10.66 -2.16
CA ILE A 148 8.27 11.80 -1.34
C ILE A 148 8.21 13.07 -2.18
N ALA A 149 7.56 14.10 -1.66
CA ALA A 149 7.43 15.39 -2.32
C ALA A 149 7.67 16.52 -1.34
N LYS A 150 8.14 17.65 -1.85
CA LYS A 150 8.32 18.84 -1.04
C LYS A 150 7.00 19.37 -0.52
N THR A 151 7.04 19.98 0.67
CA THR A 151 5.85 20.52 1.32
C THR A 151 5.31 21.79 0.66
N THR A 152 6.04 22.39 -0.28
CA THR A 152 5.63 23.63 -0.91
C THR A 152 4.30 23.58 -1.63
N GLY A 153 3.79 22.39 -1.93
CA GLY A 153 2.48 22.22 -2.53
C GLY A 153 1.39 21.77 -1.57
N ILE A 154 1.70 21.59 -0.30
CA ILE A 154 0.76 20.95 0.64
C ILE A 154 -0.41 21.83 0.99
N ALA A 155 -0.22 23.14 1.02
CA ALA A 155 -1.32 24.06 1.29
C ALA A 155 -2.48 23.88 0.29
N GLU A 156 -2.18 23.33 -0.86
CA GLU A 156 -3.19 23.05 -1.89
C GLU A 156 -4.05 21.81 -1.57
N TYR A 157 -3.56 20.96 -0.65
CA TYR A 157 -4.26 19.74 -0.27
C TYR A 157 -5.01 19.85 1.06
N SER A 158 -4.84 20.96 1.73
CA SER A 158 -5.48 21.15 3.04
C SER A 158 -6.88 21.74 2.96
#